data_a4bb60fb57ec10a3c55458e5ad632e85
#
_entry.id   a4bb60fb57ec10a3c55458e5ad632e85
#
_cell.length_a   1.000
_cell.length_b   1.000
_cell.length_c   1.000
_cell.angle_alpha   90.00
_cell.angle_beta   90.00
_cell.angle_gamma   90.00
#
_symmetry.space_group_name_H-M   'P 1'
#
loop_
_entity.id
_entity.type
_entity.pdbx_description
1 polymer ?
#
loop_
_entity_poly.entity_id
_entity_poly.type
_entity_poly.pdbx_seq_one_letter_code
_entity_poly.pdbx_strand_id
1 'polypeptide(L)'
;MLKTVLLQKIKPYRRVNKKGFTLMEMLIVVAVIAILIAVAIPVFSAQLHKARVATDWANLRSFYADIQTDYMTTGEQNPKVPVDWHTNPAYDWHSVTFLNGQKVKMKAGFCAVSFTKDVGYSIEYECNDNHPACHLSLPAK
;
A
#
# COMPACT_ATOMS: atom_id res chain seq x y z
N MET A 1 -56.97 -6.93 -64.15
CA MET A 1 -55.94 -6.24 -63.34
C MET A 1 -55.92 -6.85 -61.95
N LEU A 2 -54.97 -7.76 -61.72
CA LEU A 2 -54.90 -8.45 -60.42
C LEU A 2 -54.13 -7.60 -59.42
N LYS A 3 -54.77 -7.24 -58.32
CA LYS A 3 -54.13 -6.67 -57.13
C LYS A 3 -53.55 -7.83 -56.30
N THR A 4 -52.24 -8.02 -56.42
CA THR A 4 -51.50 -8.92 -55.55
C THR A 4 -51.36 -8.28 -54.19
N VAL A 5 -52.17 -8.70 -53.23
CA VAL A 5 -52.05 -8.30 -51.84
C VAL A 5 -50.89 -9.09 -51.22
N LEU A 6 -49.75 -8.42 -50.98
CA LEU A 6 -48.63 -8.93 -50.21
C LEU A 6 -49.08 -9.10 -48.77
N LEU A 7 -49.39 -10.32 -48.39
CA LEU A 7 -49.55 -10.72 -46.98
C LEU A 7 -48.17 -10.67 -46.32
N GLN A 8 -47.81 -9.57 -45.71
CA GLN A 8 -46.71 -9.49 -44.77
C GLN A 8 -47.01 -10.43 -43.60
N LYS A 9 -46.25 -11.51 -43.55
CA LYS A 9 -46.26 -12.48 -42.45
C LYS A 9 -45.69 -11.78 -41.20
N ILE A 10 -46.57 -11.23 -40.37
CA ILE A 10 -46.25 -10.67 -39.06
C ILE A 10 -45.73 -11.81 -38.18
N LYS A 11 -44.40 -11.85 -37.96
CA LYS A 11 -43.81 -12.79 -37.02
C LYS A 11 -44.37 -12.50 -35.64
N PRO A 12 -44.91 -13.49 -34.92
CA PRO A 12 -45.38 -13.26 -33.56
C PRO A 12 -44.17 -12.86 -32.71
N TYR A 13 -44.25 -11.68 -32.08
CA TYR A 13 -43.27 -11.19 -31.10
C TYR A 13 -43.26 -12.17 -29.93
N ARG A 14 -42.21 -12.97 -29.85
CA ARG A 14 -41.98 -13.93 -28.77
C ARG A 14 -41.84 -13.14 -27.47
N ARG A 15 -42.89 -13.11 -26.64
CA ARG A 15 -42.82 -12.57 -25.29
C ARG A 15 -41.72 -13.33 -24.54
N VAL A 16 -40.56 -12.73 -24.40
CA VAL A 16 -39.53 -13.20 -23.49
C VAL A 16 -40.13 -13.01 -22.10
N ASN A 17 -40.42 -14.12 -21.42
CA ASN A 17 -40.82 -14.10 -20.02
C ASN A 17 -39.64 -13.52 -19.20
N LYS A 18 -39.62 -12.22 -19.03
CA LYS A 18 -38.73 -11.54 -18.13
C LYS A 18 -39.24 -11.86 -16.72
N LYS A 19 -38.70 -12.95 -16.14
CA LYS A 19 -38.84 -13.16 -14.71
C LYS A 19 -38.06 -12.02 -14.05
N GLY A 20 -38.77 -10.99 -13.59
CA GLY A 20 -38.20 -9.91 -12.80
C GLY A 20 -37.87 -10.44 -11.40
N PHE A 21 -36.78 -9.96 -10.82
CA PHE A 21 -36.48 -10.22 -9.40
C PHE A 21 -37.59 -9.61 -8.52
N THR A 22 -37.94 -10.34 -7.48
CA THR A 22 -38.85 -9.80 -6.48
C THR A 22 -38.17 -8.79 -5.58
N LEU A 23 -38.92 -7.83 -5.06
CA LEU A 23 -38.38 -6.83 -4.11
C LEU A 23 -37.81 -7.51 -2.87
N MET A 24 -38.40 -8.62 -2.44
CA MET A 24 -37.91 -9.40 -1.30
C MET A 24 -36.58 -10.09 -1.56
N GLU A 25 -36.37 -10.63 -2.76
CA GLU A 25 -35.06 -11.22 -3.14
C GLU A 25 -33.94 -10.18 -3.11
N MET A 26 -34.20 -8.97 -3.60
CA MET A 26 -33.20 -7.89 -3.55
C MET A 26 -32.91 -7.45 -2.11
N LEU A 27 -33.93 -7.40 -1.27
CA LEU A 27 -33.81 -6.98 0.13
C LEU A 27 -32.94 -7.97 0.93
N ILE A 28 -33.15 -9.27 0.72
CA ILE A 28 -32.33 -10.30 1.38
C ILE A 28 -30.86 -10.20 0.93
N VAL A 29 -30.61 -10.01 -0.34
CA VAL A 29 -29.24 -9.90 -0.88
C VAL A 29 -28.50 -8.70 -0.27
N VAL A 30 -29.10 -7.52 -0.23
CA VAL A 30 -28.45 -6.34 0.36
C VAL A 30 -28.26 -6.49 1.88
N ALA A 31 -29.16 -7.16 2.57
CA ALA A 31 -29.03 -7.43 4.00
C ALA A 31 -27.83 -8.34 4.28
N VAL A 32 -27.64 -9.41 3.49
CA VAL A 32 -26.49 -10.31 3.64
C VAL A 32 -25.19 -9.59 3.33
N ILE A 33 -25.12 -8.80 2.25
CA ILE A 33 -23.93 -8.02 1.90
C ILE A 33 -23.60 -7.02 3.01
N ALA A 34 -24.58 -6.35 3.59
CA ALA A 34 -24.37 -5.39 4.67
C ALA A 34 -23.71 -6.04 5.90
N ILE A 35 -24.14 -7.24 6.29
CA ILE A 35 -23.55 -7.98 7.40
C ILE A 35 -22.11 -8.39 7.10
N LEU A 36 -21.84 -8.89 5.89
CA LEU A 36 -20.49 -9.29 5.47
C LEU A 36 -19.52 -8.10 5.47
N ILE A 37 -19.93 -6.96 4.95
CA ILE A 37 -19.13 -5.74 4.91
C ILE A 37 -18.86 -5.23 6.33
N ALA A 38 -19.84 -5.26 7.24
CA ALA A 38 -19.67 -4.80 8.61
C ALA A 38 -18.54 -5.53 9.36
N VAL A 39 -18.35 -6.81 9.07
CA VAL A 39 -17.27 -7.61 9.67
C VAL A 39 -15.95 -7.46 8.87
N ALA A 40 -16.02 -7.39 7.56
CA ALA A 40 -14.84 -7.39 6.69
C ALA A 40 -14.01 -6.09 6.81
N ILE A 41 -14.64 -4.91 6.90
CA ILE A 41 -13.93 -3.62 6.92
C ILE A 41 -12.92 -3.51 8.07
N PRO A 42 -13.26 -3.74 9.36
CA PRO A 42 -12.30 -3.57 10.44
C PRO A 42 -11.14 -4.56 10.37
N VAL A 43 -11.40 -5.79 9.96
CA VAL A 43 -10.36 -6.82 9.80
C VAL A 43 -9.40 -6.45 8.66
N PHE A 44 -9.95 -6.00 7.53
CA PHE A 44 -9.16 -5.65 6.36
C PHE A 44 -8.26 -4.44 6.62
N SER A 45 -8.74 -3.42 7.32
CA SER A 45 -7.94 -2.22 7.62
C SER A 45 -6.74 -2.55 8.50
N ALA A 46 -6.89 -3.43 9.50
CA ALA A 46 -5.79 -3.88 10.35
C ALA A 46 -4.72 -4.66 9.56
N GLN A 47 -5.15 -5.54 8.65
CA GLN A 47 -4.22 -6.28 7.79
C GLN A 47 -3.49 -5.37 6.80
N LEU A 48 -4.19 -4.36 6.28
CA LEU A 48 -3.59 -3.39 5.36
C LEU A 48 -2.49 -2.56 6.05
N HIS A 49 -2.71 -2.16 7.30
CA HIS A 49 -1.68 -1.47 8.09
C HIS A 49 -0.43 -2.35 8.28
N LYS A 50 -0.60 -3.60 8.70
CA LYS A 50 0.51 -4.55 8.83
C LYS A 50 1.28 -4.76 7.52
N ALA A 51 0.56 -4.87 6.39
CA ALA A 51 1.18 -5.01 5.08
C ALA A 51 2.00 -3.78 4.67
N ARG A 52 1.52 -2.58 5.00
CA ARG A 52 2.26 -1.32 4.76
C ARG A 52 3.53 -1.24 5.60
N VAL A 53 3.45 -1.55 6.89
CA VAL A 53 4.62 -1.61 7.79
C VAL A 53 5.64 -2.63 7.30
N ALA A 54 5.20 -3.83 6.91
CA ALA A 54 6.11 -4.85 6.37
C ALA A 54 6.81 -4.39 5.08
N THR A 55 6.11 -3.64 4.22
CA THR A 55 6.71 -3.04 3.02
C THR A 55 7.76 -2.00 3.38
N ASP A 56 7.47 -1.13 4.35
CA ASP A 56 8.41 -0.11 4.82
C ASP A 56 9.66 -0.78 5.41
N TRP A 57 9.51 -1.82 6.21
CA TRP A 57 10.62 -2.57 6.77
C TRP A 57 11.51 -3.23 5.71
N ALA A 58 10.89 -3.81 4.67
CA ALA A 58 11.64 -4.40 3.55
C ALA A 58 12.46 -3.35 2.81
N ASN A 59 11.88 -2.19 2.53
CA ASN A 59 12.57 -1.08 1.89
C ASN A 59 13.71 -0.54 2.76
N LEU A 60 13.49 -0.39 4.07
CA LEU A 60 14.51 0.12 4.98
C LEU A 60 15.67 -0.87 5.16
N ARG A 61 15.42 -2.17 5.20
CA ARG A 61 16.48 -3.18 5.23
C ARG A 61 17.33 -3.15 3.95
N SER A 62 16.69 -2.99 2.80
CA SER A 62 17.37 -2.85 1.52
C SER A 62 18.20 -1.57 1.46
N PHE A 63 17.63 -0.46 1.92
CA PHE A 63 18.32 0.82 2.01
C PHE A 63 19.51 0.75 3.00
N TYR A 64 19.32 0.15 4.17
CA TYR A 64 20.39 -0.04 5.15
C TYR A 64 21.55 -0.86 4.57
N ALA A 65 21.25 -1.95 3.85
CA ALA A 65 22.28 -2.75 3.20
C ALA A 65 23.05 -1.95 2.15
N ASP A 66 22.36 -1.10 1.37
CA ASP A 66 22.98 -0.23 0.36
C ASP A 66 23.96 0.76 0.98
N ILE A 67 23.53 1.54 1.97
CA ILE A 67 24.37 2.56 2.62
C ILE A 67 25.45 1.96 3.50
N GLN A 68 25.19 0.83 4.15
CA GLN A 68 26.18 0.17 5.01
C GLN A 68 27.28 -0.52 4.20
N THR A 69 26.96 -1.06 3.04
CA THR A 69 27.94 -1.63 2.11
C THR A 69 28.86 -0.53 1.57
N ASP A 70 28.31 0.62 1.23
CA ASP A 70 29.10 1.78 0.81
C ASP A 70 30.07 2.23 1.93
N TYR A 71 29.58 2.33 3.15
CA TYR A 71 30.42 2.64 4.32
C TYR A 71 31.53 1.61 4.54
N MET A 72 31.23 0.31 4.42
CA MET A 72 32.24 -0.75 4.58
C MET A 72 33.36 -0.68 3.53
N THR A 73 33.05 -0.12 2.36
CA THR A 73 34.05 0.02 1.27
C THR A 73 34.83 1.33 1.33
N THR A 74 34.19 2.42 1.76
CA THR A 74 34.81 3.76 1.79
C THR A 74 35.37 4.15 3.15
N GLY A 75 34.80 3.61 4.23
CA GLY A 75 35.15 3.97 5.62
C GLY A 75 34.60 5.34 6.06
N GLU A 76 33.86 6.02 5.19
CA GLU A 76 33.35 7.38 5.42
C GLU A 76 31.85 7.48 5.21
N GLN A 77 31.25 8.51 5.83
CA GLN A 77 29.86 8.84 5.59
C GLN A 77 29.63 9.32 4.17
N ASN A 78 28.67 8.75 3.47
CA ASN A 78 28.31 9.20 2.14
C ASN A 78 27.50 10.52 2.21
N PRO A 79 27.94 11.61 1.56
CA PRO A 79 27.25 12.90 1.61
C PRO A 79 25.86 12.90 0.95
N LYS A 80 25.55 11.87 0.15
CA LYS A 80 24.21 11.69 -0.44
C LYS A 80 23.20 11.12 0.54
N VAL A 81 23.66 10.56 1.68
CA VAL A 81 22.77 10.01 2.70
C VAL A 81 22.54 11.07 3.78
N PRO A 82 21.35 11.70 3.82
CA PRO A 82 21.05 12.67 4.87
C PRO A 82 20.94 11.94 6.21
N VAL A 83 21.73 12.40 7.17
CA VAL A 83 21.73 11.91 8.55
C VAL A 83 21.48 13.08 9.49
N ASP A 84 21.11 12.77 10.72
CA ASP A 84 20.87 13.75 11.77
C ASP A 84 19.81 14.80 11.42
N TRP A 85 18.59 14.40 11.63
CA TRP A 85 17.37 15.20 11.37
C TRP A 85 17.32 16.54 12.12
N HIS A 86 18.07 16.71 13.21
CA HIS A 86 18.08 17.95 13.97
C HIS A 86 18.86 19.06 13.27
N THR A 87 19.88 18.69 12.50
CA THR A 87 20.80 19.64 11.89
C THR A 87 20.65 19.74 10.38
N ASN A 88 20.02 18.78 9.72
CA ASN A 88 19.88 18.73 8.27
C ASN A 88 18.48 19.12 7.80
N PRO A 89 18.27 20.33 7.23
CA PRO A 89 16.96 20.78 6.75
C PRO A 89 16.44 20.00 5.52
N ALA A 90 17.31 19.25 4.83
CA ALA A 90 16.95 18.41 3.70
C ALA A 90 16.48 17.01 4.12
N TYR A 91 16.47 16.74 5.42
CA TYR A 91 16.06 15.44 5.94
C TYR A 91 14.54 15.25 5.80
N ASP A 92 14.16 14.15 5.17
CA ASP A 92 12.75 13.77 5.00
C ASP A 92 12.48 12.45 5.73
N TRP A 93 11.77 12.53 6.84
CA TRP A 93 11.42 11.37 7.70
C TRP A 93 10.55 10.33 7.01
N HIS A 94 9.84 10.76 6.00
CA HIS A 94 8.85 9.92 5.33
C HIS A 94 9.37 9.27 4.06
N SER A 95 10.63 9.49 3.71
CA SER A 95 11.24 8.87 2.54
C SER A 95 12.74 8.65 2.70
N VAL A 96 13.25 7.65 1.99
CA VAL A 96 14.68 7.40 1.84
C VAL A 96 15.06 7.46 0.38
N THR A 97 16.29 7.93 0.10
CA THR A 97 16.83 7.97 -1.25
C THR A 97 18.03 7.04 -1.31
N PHE A 98 17.94 5.98 -2.10
CA PHE A 98 19.02 5.03 -2.35
C PHE A 98 20.19 5.69 -3.06
N LEU A 99 21.38 5.10 -2.99
CA LEU A 99 22.58 5.64 -3.63
C LEU A 99 22.46 5.73 -5.15
N ASN A 100 21.62 4.90 -5.75
CA ASN A 100 21.27 4.97 -7.17
C ASN A 100 20.33 6.13 -7.55
N GLY A 101 19.87 6.90 -6.56
CA GLY A 101 18.94 8.03 -6.77
C GLY A 101 17.46 7.67 -6.66
N GLN A 102 17.10 6.41 -6.44
CA GLN A 102 15.71 5.99 -6.28
C GLN A 102 15.17 6.48 -4.94
N LYS A 103 14.11 7.29 -4.96
CA LYS A 103 13.42 7.74 -3.76
C LYS A 103 12.25 6.82 -3.43
N VAL A 104 12.19 6.33 -2.19
CA VAL A 104 11.12 5.46 -1.69
C VAL A 104 10.45 6.12 -0.51
N LYS A 105 9.12 6.30 -0.62
CA LYS A 105 8.30 6.91 0.43
C LYS A 105 7.76 5.83 1.38
N MET A 106 7.84 6.08 2.68
CA MET A 106 7.23 5.25 3.72
C MET A 106 5.71 5.29 3.61
N LYS A 107 5.06 4.14 3.80
CA LYS A 107 3.60 3.98 3.63
C LYS A 107 2.83 4.07 4.94
N ALA A 108 3.46 3.73 6.04
CA ALA A 108 2.80 3.64 7.34
C ALA A 108 3.53 4.37 8.47
N GLY A 109 4.74 4.87 8.24
CA GLY A 109 5.54 5.47 9.30
C GLY A 109 6.59 6.45 8.80
N PHE A 110 7.57 6.63 9.63
CA PHE A 110 8.73 7.48 9.39
C PHE A 110 9.99 6.80 9.89
N CYS A 111 11.15 7.22 9.38
CA CYS A 111 12.43 6.67 9.77
C CYS A 111 13.45 7.76 10.11
N ALA A 112 14.32 7.46 11.08
CA ALA A 112 15.47 8.25 11.41
C ALA A 112 16.73 7.50 10.98
N VAL A 113 17.64 8.18 10.28
CA VAL A 113 18.95 7.67 9.90
C VAL A 113 20.01 8.43 10.68
N SER A 114 20.87 7.73 11.37
CA SER A 114 22.00 8.29 12.08
C SER A 114 23.30 7.61 11.64
N PHE A 115 24.42 8.30 11.84
CA PHE A 115 25.75 7.82 11.48
C PHE A 115 26.70 7.98 12.64
N THR A 116 27.48 6.93 12.90
CA THR A 116 28.56 6.94 13.90
C THR A 116 29.83 6.40 13.25
N LYS A 117 30.91 7.14 13.34
CA LYS A 117 32.16 6.88 12.60
C LYS A 117 32.71 5.45 12.74
N ASP A 118 32.55 4.83 13.91
CA ASP A 118 33.11 3.49 14.18
C ASP A 118 32.12 2.34 13.95
N VAL A 119 30.84 2.67 13.78
CA VAL A 119 29.75 1.69 13.67
C VAL A 119 29.09 1.72 12.29
N GLY A 120 29.10 2.89 11.64
CA GLY A 120 28.41 3.15 10.40
C GLY A 120 27.00 3.69 10.61
N TYR A 121 26.07 3.30 9.75
CA TYR A 121 24.71 3.79 9.79
C TYR A 121 23.84 3.02 10.78
N SER A 122 22.87 3.72 11.36
CA SER A 122 21.75 3.09 12.06
C SER A 122 20.44 3.71 11.60
N ILE A 123 19.40 2.90 11.55
CA ILE A 123 18.06 3.31 11.13
C ILE A 123 17.07 2.91 12.23
N GLU A 124 16.25 3.86 12.63
CA GLU A 124 15.09 3.63 13.51
C GLU A 124 13.83 3.99 12.75
N TYR A 125 12.84 3.12 12.80
CA TYR A 125 11.54 3.28 12.17
C TYR A 125 10.42 3.15 13.19
N GLU A 126 9.46 4.04 13.10
CA GLU A 126 8.23 4.02 13.88
C GLU A 126 7.02 4.25 12.98
N CYS A 127 5.88 3.65 13.32
CA CYS A 127 4.64 3.93 12.60
C CYS A 127 3.92 5.17 13.14
N ASN A 128 3.12 5.79 12.29
CA ASN A 128 2.38 7.01 12.64
C ASN A 128 1.42 6.84 13.83
N ASP A 129 0.98 5.59 14.07
CA ASP A 129 0.04 5.25 15.14
C ASP A 129 0.76 4.94 16.48
N ASN A 130 2.09 5.11 16.53
CA ASN A 130 2.93 4.83 17.71
C ASN A 130 2.68 3.45 18.33
N HIS A 131 2.48 2.43 17.49
CA HIS A 131 2.18 1.08 17.92
C HIS A 131 3.49 0.31 18.15
N PRO A 132 3.73 -0.28 19.36
CA PRO A 132 5.01 -0.91 19.70
C PRO A 132 5.42 -2.05 18.75
N ALA A 133 4.46 -2.71 18.12
CA ALA A 133 4.73 -3.78 17.14
C ALA A 133 5.23 -3.26 15.77
N CYS A 134 5.27 -1.96 15.54
CA CYS A 134 5.75 -1.37 14.29
C CYS A 134 7.21 -0.88 14.36
N HIS A 135 7.84 -0.94 15.52
CA HIS A 135 9.20 -0.43 15.69
C HIS A 135 10.23 -1.34 15.00
N LEU A 136 11.13 -0.75 14.23
CA LEU A 136 12.29 -1.43 13.64
C LEU A 136 13.55 -0.64 13.96
N SER A 137 14.59 -1.35 14.44
CA SER A 137 15.94 -0.81 14.63
C SER A 137 16.92 -1.61 13.81
N LEU A 138 17.78 -0.92 13.05
CA LEU A 138 18.85 -1.50 12.26
C LEU A 138 20.19 -0.81 12.62
N PRO A 139 21.24 -1.56 13.00
CA PRO A 139 21.25 -3.02 13.24
C PRO A 139 20.32 -3.43 14.38
N ALA A 140 19.85 -4.66 14.36
CA ALA A 140 19.04 -5.21 15.45
C ALA A 140 19.86 -5.18 16.75
N LYS A 141 19.24 -4.61 17.79
CA LYS A 141 19.82 -4.56 19.15
C LYS A 141 19.61 -5.89 19.85
#